data_3e9d02cb91a9b0f98c8abfdd956fc21f
#
_entry.id   3e9d02cb91a9b0f98c8abfdd956fc21f
#
_cell.length_a   1.000
_cell.length_b   1.000
_cell.length_c   1.000
_cell.angle_alpha   90.00
_cell.angle_beta   90.00
_cell.angle_gamma   90.00
#
_symmetry.space_group_name_H-M   'P 1'
#
loop_
_entity.id
_entity.type
_entity.pdbx_description
1 polymer ?
#
loop_
_entity_poly.entity_id
_entity_poly.type
_entity_poly.pdbx_seq_one_letter_code
_entity_poly.pdbx_strand_id
1 'polypeptide(L)'
;MARAGIAPALRGQVAAAAGRQALELAPIWLKPLAEVTPRVVKVSGWETVEAAWRNGRGVVFLTPHLGCFEITAQYYAAHAPITVLYRPPKQAFLQELIETGRQRANLHLAPADVSGVRSLVKALKRGQAVGLLPDQAPKVGEGVWLDFFGKPAYT
;
A
#
# COMPACT_ATOMS: atom_id res chain seq x y z
N MET A 1 -16.67 -15.40 -3.10
CA MET A 1 -17.68 -14.47 -3.68
C MET A 1 -19.11 -14.86 -3.32
N ALA A 2 -19.54 -16.11 -3.40
CA ALA A 2 -20.90 -16.51 -3.02
C ALA A 2 -21.25 -16.19 -1.54
N ARG A 3 -20.28 -16.31 -0.62
CA ARG A 3 -20.46 -16.00 0.81
C ARG A 3 -20.62 -14.51 1.13
N ALA A 4 -20.21 -13.61 0.24
CA ALA A 4 -20.30 -12.16 0.44
C ALA A 4 -21.59 -11.54 -0.12
N GLY A 5 -22.51 -12.35 -0.66
CA GLY A 5 -23.78 -11.87 -1.25
C GLY A 5 -23.58 -10.99 -2.51
N ILE A 6 -22.43 -11.10 -3.19
CA ILE A 6 -22.13 -10.33 -4.40
C ILE A 6 -22.99 -10.87 -5.55
N ALA A 7 -23.77 -9.99 -6.16
CA ALA A 7 -24.60 -10.33 -7.30
C ALA A 7 -23.78 -10.96 -8.44
N PRO A 8 -24.29 -12.04 -9.09
CA PRO A 8 -23.56 -12.71 -10.17
C PRO A 8 -23.14 -11.77 -11.31
N ALA A 9 -23.96 -10.76 -11.61
CA ALA A 9 -23.67 -9.75 -12.64
C ALA A 9 -22.40 -8.93 -12.38
N LEU A 10 -21.96 -8.78 -11.12
CA LEU A 10 -20.75 -8.05 -10.76
C LEU A 10 -19.46 -8.90 -10.89
N ARG A 11 -19.57 -10.21 -11.06
CA ARG A 11 -18.38 -11.09 -11.12
C ARG A 11 -17.45 -10.75 -12.28
N GLY A 12 -18.02 -10.50 -13.47
CA GLY A 12 -17.26 -10.10 -14.65
C GLY A 12 -16.55 -8.75 -14.45
N GLN A 13 -17.23 -7.79 -13.85
CA GLN A 13 -16.66 -6.48 -13.56
C GLN A 13 -15.51 -6.56 -12.52
N VAL A 14 -15.70 -7.36 -11.47
CA VAL A 14 -14.65 -7.60 -10.45
C VAL A 14 -13.43 -8.29 -11.06
N ALA A 15 -13.65 -9.33 -11.90
CA ALA A 15 -12.55 -10.02 -12.58
C ALA A 15 -11.79 -9.08 -13.54
N ALA A 16 -12.51 -8.25 -14.31
CA ALA A 16 -11.90 -7.26 -15.19
C ALA A 16 -11.13 -6.18 -14.41
N ALA A 17 -11.65 -5.73 -13.27
CA ALA A 17 -10.96 -4.78 -12.40
C ALA A 17 -9.66 -5.38 -11.83
N ALA A 18 -9.71 -6.63 -11.34
CA ALA A 18 -8.54 -7.34 -10.84
C ALA A 18 -7.48 -7.57 -11.95
N GLY A 19 -7.93 -7.91 -13.17
CA GLY A 19 -7.05 -8.05 -14.33
C GLY A 19 -6.36 -6.72 -14.70
N ARG A 20 -7.10 -5.62 -14.73
CA ARG A 20 -6.51 -4.27 -14.94
C ARG A 20 -5.48 -3.94 -13.87
N GLN A 21 -5.81 -4.14 -12.60
CA GLN A 21 -4.87 -3.89 -11.50
C GLN A 21 -3.57 -4.69 -11.68
N ALA A 22 -3.65 -5.96 -12.05
CA ALA A 22 -2.46 -6.79 -12.29
C ALA A 22 -1.60 -6.26 -13.45
N LEU A 23 -2.22 -5.79 -14.53
CA LEU A 23 -1.50 -5.22 -15.68
C LEU A 23 -0.87 -3.85 -15.35
N GLU A 24 -1.48 -3.08 -14.47
CA GLU A 24 -0.97 -1.78 -14.01
C GLU A 24 0.31 -1.90 -13.18
N LEU A 25 0.55 -3.05 -12.53
CA LEU A 25 1.75 -3.26 -11.72
C LEU A 25 3.03 -3.19 -12.55
N ALA A 26 3.04 -3.79 -13.75
CA ALA A 26 4.23 -3.84 -14.58
C ALA A 26 4.81 -2.44 -14.91
N PRO A 27 4.05 -1.48 -15.45
CA PRO A 27 4.58 -0.15 -15.70
C PRO A 27 4.98 0.60 -14.41
N ILE A 28 4.31 0.35 -13.27
CA ILE A 28 4.65 1.01 -12.01
C ILE A 28 5.98 0.50 -11.47
N TRP A 29 6.24 -0.80 -11.57
CA TRP A 29 7.47 -1.39 -11.05
C TRP A 29 8.66 -1.24 -12.00
N LEU A 30 8.44 -1.34 -13.32
CA LEU A 30 9.51 -1.44 -14.30
C LEU A 30 9.93 -0.09 -14.89
N LYS A 31 9.06 0.94 -14.83
CA LYS A 31 9.40 2.26 -15.38
C LYS A 31 10.07 3.16 -14.35
N PRO A 32 10.92 4.10 -14.80
CA PRO A 32 11.48 5.13 -13.93
C PRO A 32 10.37 5.95 -13.24
N LEU A 33 10.64 6.41 -12.03
CA LEU A 33 9.68 7.19 -11.25
C LEU A 33 9.19 8.45 -11.98
N ALA A 34 10.07 9.08 -12.76
CA ALA A 34 9.75 10.23 -13.61
C ALA A 34 8.68 9.93 -14.68
N GLU A 35 8.52 8.67 -15.08
CA GLU A 35 7.45 8.26 -16.02
C GLU A 35 6.19 7.77 -15.29
N VAL A 36 6.31 7.37 -14.03
CA VAL A 36 5.19 6.86 -13.22
C VAL A 36 4.41 8.01 -12.57
N THR A 37 5.11 8.98 -11.98
CA THR A 37 4.50 10.12 -11.26
C THR A 37 3.52 10.94 -12.09
N PRO A 38 3.78 11.28 -13.37
CA PRO A 38 2.83 12.05 -14.18
C PRO A 38 1.50 11.32 -14.47
N ARG A 39 1.43 10.02 -14.20
CA ARG A 39 0.18 9.24 -14.33
C ARG A 39 -0.82 9.56 -13.22
N VAL A 40 -0.36 10.16 -12.13
CA VAL A 40 -1.21 10.67 -11.05
C VAL A 40 -1.69 12.06 -11.46
N VAL A 41 -2.87 12.12 -12.05
CA VAL A 41 -3.43 13.36 -12.63
C VAL A 41 -4.07 14.28 -11.60
N LYS A 42 -4.42 13.76 -10.42
CA LYS A 42 -5.03 14.56 -9.35
C LYS A 42 -4.72 13.95 -7.98
N VAL A 43 -4.32 14.80 -7.06
CA VAL A 43 -4.16 14.47 -5.63
C VAL A 43 -4.98 15.46 -4.83
N SER A 44 -5.78 14.98 -3.88
CA SER A 44 -6.54 15.82 -2.98
C SER A 44 -6.02 15.62 -1.55
N GLY A 45 -6.01 16.66 -0.72
CA GLY A 45 -5.55 16.58 0.66
C GLY A 45 -4.01 16.61 0.81
N TRP A 46 -3.26 16.90 -0.26
CA TRP A 46 -1.80 16.96 -0.21
C TRP A 46 -1.28 18.04 0.75
N GLU A 47 -2.05 19.11 0.93
CA GLU A 47 -1.81 20.17 1.89
C GLU A 47 -1.68 19.67 3.34
N THR A 48 -2.37 18.58 3.69
CA THR A 48 -2.26 17.94 5.01
C THR A 48 -0.88 17.28 5.19
N VAL A 49 -0.36 16.67 4.13
CA VAL A 49 0.98 16.08 4.11
C VAL A 49 2.04 17.16 4.25
N GLU A 50 1.92 18.25 3.50
CA GLU A 50 2.85 19.38 3.57
C GLU A 50 2.82 20.06 4.94
N ALA A 51 1.63 20.17 5.55
CA ALA A 51 1.51 20.68 6.91
C ALA A 51 2.23 19.78 7.95
N ALA A 52 2.13 18.47 7.78
CA ALA A 52 2.87 17.52 8.62
C ALA A 52 4.40 17.69 8.47
N TRP A 53 4.89 17.84 7.24
CA TRP A 53 6.31 18.07 6.98
C TRP A 53 6.82 19.36 7.61
N ARG A 54 6.09 20.47 7.42
CA ARG A 54 6.45 21.78 8.02
C ARG A 54 6.55 21.71 9.54
N ASN A 55 5.76 20.82 10.15
CA ASN A 55 5.75 20.62 11.61
C ASN A 55 6.70 19.49 12.07
N GLY A 56 7.52 18.92 11.19
CA GLY A 56 8.43 17.81 11.52
C GLY A 56 7.71 16.54 11.96
N ARG A 57 6.44 16.37 11.60
CA ARG A 57 5.62 15.22 11.99
C ARG A 57 5.68 14.12 10.93
N GLY A 58 5.79 12.88 11.38
CA GLY A 58 5.62 11.72 10.52
C GLY A 58 4.17 11.55 10.05
N VAL A 59 4.00 10.90 8.91
CA VAL A 59 2.68 10.64 8.29
C VAL A 59 2.43 9.14 8.20
N VAL A 60 1.25 8.69 8.60
CA VAL A 60 0.80 7.31 8.41
C VAL A 60 -0.19 7.27 7.25
N PHE A 61 0.18 6.60 6.17
CA PHE A 61 -0.74 6.31 5.06
C PHE A 61 -1.40 4.95 5.27
N LEU A 62 -2.72 4.95 5.35
CA LEU A 62 -3.54 3.74 5.34
C LEU A 62 -4.12 3.58 3.93
N THR A 63 -3.61 2.62 3.18
CA THR A 63 -3.99 2.41 1.78
C THR A 63 -4.73 1.07 1.67
N PRO A 64 -5.98 1.03 1.22
CA PRO A 64 -6.67 -0.23 0.95
C PRO A 64 -6.16 -0.87 -0.33
N HIS A 65 -6.33 -2.20 -0.48
CA HIS A 65 -6.05 -2.92 -1.74
C HIS A 65 -7.13 -2.63 -2.80
N LEU A 66 -7.30 -1.35 -3.13
CA LEU A 66 -8.28 -0.86 -4.11
C LEU A 66 -7.57 -0.17 -5.27
N GLY A 67 -7.97 -0.50 -6.49
CA GLY A 67 -7.39 0.07 -7.70
C GLY A 67 -5.88 -0.14 -7.75
N CYS A 68 -5.17 0.82 -8.31
CA CYS A 68 -3.72 0.78 -8.44
C CYS A 68 -3.01 1.28 -7.17
N PHE A 69 -3.21 0.60 -6.02
CA PHE A 69 -2.69 1.03 -4.72
C PHE A 69 -1.15 1.14 -4.68
N GLU A 70 -0.44 0.37 -5.50
CA GLU A 70 1.04 0.41 -5.57
C GLU A 70 1.58 1.80 -5.95
N ILE A 71 0.83 2.59 -6.72
CA ILE A 71 1.28 3.92 -7.13
C ILE A 71 1.35 4.91 -5.95
N THR A 72 0.60 4.67 -4.87
CA THR A 72 0.56 5.58 -3.71
C THR A 72 1.94 5.75 -3.09
N ALA A 73 2.62 4.65 -2.76
CA ALA A 73 3.95 4.69 -2.18
C ALA A 73 4.99 5.21 -3.18
N GLN A 74 4.86 4.86 -4.47
CA GLN A 74 5.74 5.34 -5.53
C GLN A 74 5.61 6.86 -5.72
N TYR A 75 4.38 7.38 -5.76
CA TYR A 75 4.11 8.80 -5.87
C TYR A 75 4.69 9.57 -4.68
N TYR A 76 4.46 9.08 -3.46
CA TYR A 76 5.01 9.73 -2.27
C TYR A 76 6.54 9.70 -2.26
N ALA A 77 7.16 8.59 -2.65
CA ALA A 77 8.60 8.43 -2.72
C ALA A 77 9.30 9.40 -3.69
N ALA A 78 8.55 9.96 -4.66
CA ALA A 78 9.06 11.02 -5.52
C ALA A 78 9.26 12.35 -4.76
N HIS A 79 8.63 12.53 -3.61
CA HIS A 79 8.66 13.77 -2.83
C HIS A 79 9.46 13.63 -1.53
N ALA A 80 9.34 12.50 -0.82
CA ALA A 80 9.96 12.32 0.48
C ALA A 80 10.11 10.82 0.84
N PRO A 81 10.95 10.48 1.84
CA PRO A 81 11.14 9.11 2.29
C PRO A 81 9.86 8.50 2.88
N ILE A 82 9.57 7.28 2.45
CA ILE A 82 8.48 6.44 2.98
C ILE A 82 8.97 5.02 3.26
N THR A 83 8.54 4.45 4.38
CA THR A 83 8.76 3.05 4.73
C THR A 83 7.44 2.30 4.66
N VAL A 84 7.36 1.23 3.86
CA VAL A 84 6.14 0.42 3.71
C VAL A 84 6.34 -0.98 4.26
N LEU A 85 5.31 -1.50 4.93
CA LEU A 85 5.29 -2.90 5.36
C LEU A 85 5.16 -3.81 4.14
N TYR A 86 6.02 -4.80 4.07
CA TYR A 86 6.12 -5.73 2.96
C TYR A 86 6.15 -7.18 3.46
N ARG A 87 5.32 -8.03 2.89
CA ARG A 87 5.39 -9.48 3.09
C ARG A 87 5.98 -10.10 1.83
N PRO A 88 7.16 -10.73 1.91
CA PRO A 88 7.74 -11.44 0.78
C PRO A 88 6.79 -12.52 0.24
N PRO A 89 6.65 -12.65 -1.08
CA PRO A 89 5.90 -13.75 -1.66
C PRO A 89 6.60 -15.07 -1.37
N LYS A 90 5.83 -16.18 -1.40
CA LYS A 90 6.38 -17.52 -1.17
C LYS A 90 7.30 -17.99 -2.30
N GLN A 91 7.11 -17.47 -3.50
CA GLN A 91 7.89 -17.81 -4.69
C GLN A 91 9.11 -16.89 -4.80
N ALA A 92 10.31 -17.45 -4.75
CA ALA A 92 11.57 -16.70 -4.76
C ALA A 92 11.73 -15.80 -6.01
N PHE A 93 11.31 -16.28 -7.19
CA PHE A 93 11.41 -15.50 -8.43
C PHE A 93 10.52 -14.25 -8.42
N LEU A 94 9.37 -14.30 -7.72
CA LEU A 94 8.50 -13.14 -7.55
C LEU A 94 9.06 -12.16 -6.52
N GLN A 95 9.80 -12.65 -5.54
CA GLN A 95 10.41 -11.80 -4.52
C GLN A 95 11.40 -10.83 -5.15
N GLU A 96 12.34 -11.31 -5.96
CA GLU A 96 13.32 -10.48 -6.64
C GLU A 96 12.64 -9.45 -7.56
N LEU A 97 11.64 -9.87 -8.35
CA LEU A 97 10.89 -8.98 -9.22
C LEU A 97 10.17 -7.86 -8.45
N ILE A 98 9.52 -8.20 -7.35
CA ILE A 98 8.75 -7.24 -6.54
C ILE A 98 9.69 -6.29 -5.80
N GLU A 99 10.76 -6.80 -5.20
CA GLU A 99 11.75 -5.98 -4.49
C GLU A 99 12.43 -5.01 -5.45
N THR A 100 12.90 -5.48 -6.60
CA THR A 100 13.50 -4.64 -7.64
C THR A 100 12.50 -3.61 -8.16
N GLY A 101 11.27 -4.04 -8.45
CA GLY A 101 10.22 -3.16 -8.95
C GLY A 101 9.78 -2.08 -7.95
N ARG A 102 9.83 -2.36 -6.66
CA ARG A 102 9.52 -1.39 -5.60
C ARG A 102 10.72 -0.57 -5.16
N GLN A 103 11.93 -0.98 -5.52
CA GLN A 103 13.15 -0.29 -5.09
C GLN A 103 13.23 1.12 -5.69
N ARG A 104 13.20 2.13 -4.83
CA ARG A 104 13.36 3.54 -5.16
C ARG A 104 14.24 4.19 -4.10
N ALA A 105 14.91 5.30 -4.44
CA ALA A 105 15.80 6.01 -3.53
C ALA A 105 15.15 6.35 -2.18
N ASN A 106 13.88 6.73 -2.20
CA ASN A 106 13.13 7.14 -1.01
C ASN A 106 12.08 6.12 -0.55
N LEU A 107 11.99 4.92 -1.16
CA LEU A 107 11.04 3.89 -0.77
C LEU A 107 11.77 2.74 -0.10
N HIS A 108 11.50 2.55 1.19
CA HIS A 108 12.11 1.52 2.00
C HIS A 108 11.08 0.42 2.31
N LEU A 109 11.47 -0.83 2.09
CA LEU A 109 10.65 -1.99 2.41
C LEU A 109 11.01 -2.48 3.82
N ALA A 110 10.00 -2.66 4.66
CA ALA A 110 10.15 -3.23 6.00
C ALA A 110 9.38 -4.56 6.07
N PRO A 111 9.97 -5.64 6.62
CA PRO A 111 9.29 -6.92 6.68
C PRO A 111 8.05 -6.85 7.57
N ALA A 112 7.01 -7.65 7.25
CA ALA A 112 5.77 -7.69 8.03
C ALA A 112 5.95 -8.55 9.30
N ASP A 113 6.83 -8.10 10.18
CA ASP A 113 7.14 -8.69 11.48
C ASP A 113 7.50 -7.60 12.51
N VAL A 114 7.92 -8.00 13.71
CA VAL A 114 8.31 -7.08 14.79
C VAL A 114 9.45 -6.14 14.39
N SER A 115 10.39 -6.61 13.58
CA SER A 115 11.53 -5.78 13.13
C SER A 115 11.07 -4.69 12.15
N GLY A 116 10.14 -5.02 11.28
CA GLY A 116 9.54 -4.06 10.36
C GLY A 116 8.70 -3.02 11.11
N VAL A 117 7.90 -3.42 12.10
CA VAL A 117 7.16 -2.48 12.95
C VAL A 117 8.12 -1.50 13.65
N ARG A 118 9.24 -1.99 14.18
CA ARG A 118 10.29 -1.11 14.76
C ARG A 118 10.84 -0.12 13.73
N SER A 119 11.02 -0.55 12.48
CA SER A 119 11.48 0.30 11.40
C SER A 119 10.48 1.40 11.06
N LEU A 120 9.17 1.08 11.05
CA LEU A 120 8.11 2.07 10.87
C LEU A 120 8.10 3.11 11.99
N VAL A 121 8.16 2.66 13.26
CA VAL A 121 8.22 3.58 14.41
C VAL A 121 9.45 4.49 14.34
N LYS A 122 10.61 3.94 13.91
CA LYS A 122 11.84 4.72 13.73
C LYS A 122 11.70 5.76 12.61
N ALA A 123 11.06 5.42 11.50
CA ALA A 123 10.76 6.35 10.41
C ALA A 123 9.85 7.49 10.88
N LEU A 124 8.76 7.17 11.58
CA LEU A 124 7.84 8.17 12.14
C LEU A 124 8.53 9.13 13.12
N LYS A 125 9.40 8.62 13.99
CA LYS A 125 10.18 9.45 14.92
C LYS A 125 11.15 10.42 14.22
N ARG A 126 11.50 10.15 12.95
CA ARG A 126 12.31 11.03 12.10
C ARG A 126 11.47 12.01 11.28
N GLY A 127 10.16 12.06 11.49
CA GLY A 127 9.24 12.87 10.67
C GLY A 127 9.00 12.32 9.27
N GLN A 128 9.35 11.04 9.01
CA GLN A 128 9.15 10.39 7.71
C GLN A 128 7.78 9.73 7.61
N ALA A 129 7.38 9.35 6.40
CA ALA A 129 6.13 8.63 6.20
C ALA A 129 6.27 7.12 6.35
N VAL A 130 5.15 6.50 6.71
CA VAL A 130 4.99 5.04 6.68
C VAL A 130 3.70 4.67 5.95
N GLY A 131 3.71 3.54 5.24
CA GLY A 131 2.57 3.01 4.51
C GLY A 131 2.14 1.64 5.04
N LEU A 132 0.84 1.48 5.25
CA LEU A 132 0.21 0.25 5.72
C LEU A 132 -1.02 -0.07 4.87
N LEU A 133 -1.27 -1.36 4.64
CA LEU A 133 -2.49 -1.85 4.00
C LEU A 133 -3.31 -2.66 5.03
N PRO A 134 -4.22 -2.01 5.78
CA PRO A 134 -4.88 -2.59 6.95
C PRO A 134 -6.13 -3.43 6.64
N ASP A 135 -6.48 -3.60 5.38
CA ASP A 135 -7.73 -4.22 4.92
C ASP A 135 -7.62 -5.74 4.67
N GLN A 136 -6.53 -6.37 5.11
CA GLN A 136 -6.39 -7.82 5.12
C GLN A 136 -6.60 -8.38 6.54
N ALA A 137 -7.31 -9.51 6.62
CA ALA A 137 -7.52 -10.19 7.89
C ALA A 137 -6.17 -10.62 8.51
N PRO A 138 -5.92 -10.29 9.79
CA PRO A 138 -4.75 -10.76 10.50
C PRO A 138 -4.82 -12.27 10.76
N LYS A 139 -3.74 -12.85 11.27
CA LYS A 139 -3.77 -14.24 11.70
C LYS A 139 -4.72 -14.43 12.89
N VAL A 140 -5.21 -15.66 13.07
CA VAL A 140 -6.05 -16.01 14.21
C VAL A 140 -5.33 -15.66 15.50
N GLY A 141 -5.98 -14.87 16.36
CA GLY A 141 -5.43 -14.39 17.64
C GLY A 141 -4.64 -13.07 17.54
N GLU A 142 -4.37 -12.52 16.35
CA GLU A 142 -3.63 -11.27 16.16
C GLU A 142 -4.53 -10.07 15.87
N GLY A 143 -5.86 -10.26 15.82
CA GLY A 143 -6.82 -9.21 15.50
C GLY A 143 -8.00 -9.16 16.47
N VAL A 144 -8.93 -8.26 16.20
CA VAL A 144 -10.18 -8.08 16.92
C VAL A 144 -11.36 -8.12 15.96
N TRP A 145 -12.54 -8.48 16.47
CA TRP A 145 -13.77 -8.40 15.71
C TRP A 145 -14.37 -7.01 15.85
N LEU A 146 -14.58 -6.34 14.73
CA LEU A 146 -15.21 -5.02 14.65
C LEU A 146 -16.29 -5.03 13.58
N ASP A 147 -17.33 -4.20 13.75
CA ASP A 147 -18.35 -4.03 12.73
C ASP A 147 -17.81 -3.22 11.54
N PHE A 148 -17.97 -3.79 10.35
CA PHE A 148 -17.64 -3.14 9.09
C PHE A 148 -18.86 -3.19 8.17
N PHE A 149 -19.46 -2.04 7.89
CA PHE A 149 -20.72 -1.94 7.14
C PHE A 149 -21.83 -2.83 7.69
N GLY A 150 -21.99 -2.87 9.04
CA GLY A 150 -23.01 -3.65 9.72
C GLY A 150 -22.80 -5.17 9.71
N LYS A 151 -21.57 -5.61 9.42
CA LYS A 151 -21.18 -7.03 9.50
C LYS A 151 -19.88 -7.16 10.30
N PRO A 152 -19.78 -8.20 11.16
CA PRO A 152 -18.54 -8.43 11.89
C PRO A 152 -17.40 -8.76 10.91
N ALA A 153 -16.31 -8.04 11.02
CA ALA A 153 -15.05 -8.28 10.30
C ALA A 153 -13.92 -8.48 11.31
N TYR A 154 -13.05 -9.42 11.03
CA TYR A 154 -11.84 -9.66 11.81
C TYR A 154 -10.70 -8.82 11.25
N THR A 155 -10.20 -7.86 12.01
CA THR A 155 -9.21 -6.88 11.58
C THR A 155 -8.11 -6.67 12.62
#